data_b317a6b0d00591c8421c6a2111889d7e
#
_entry.id   b317a6b0d00591c8421c6a2111889d7e
#
_cell.length_a   1.000
_cell.length_b   1.000
_cell.length_c   1.000
_cell.angle_alpha   90.00
_cell.angle_beta   90.00
_cell.angle_gamma   90.00
#
_symmetry.space_group_name_H-M   'P 1'
#
loop_
_entity.id
_entity.type
_entity.pdbx_description
1 polymer ?
#
loop_
_entity_poly.entity_id
_entity_poly.type
_entity_poly.pdbx_seq_one_letter_code
_entity_poly.pdbx_strand_id
1 'polypeptide(L)'
;MTKRFIKFKILLFYIFLLCPNIGQAQNIKTAYFAGGCFWCMEESFDKVDGVLEVISGYSGGTTKNPTYKEVTYGNTGHFEVVKIIYDVEKVSYKTLLDTFWVNIDPFDEKGQFCDKGYSYRSVAFYIMDTEKDLINNSILEIEKKFNKKIVTYVRKFDKFYEAEDYHQDYYEKSFVNYLRYKNGCGRVKTLKKIWN
;
A
#
# COMPACT_ATOMS: atom_id res chain seq x y z
N MET A 1 51.50 42.40 59.08
CA MET A 1 50.08 41.95 58.97
C MET A 1 49.70 41.69 57.51
N THR A 2 49.82 40.44 57.08
CA THR A 2 49.59 40.03 55.70
C THR A 2 48.24 39.27 55.61
N LYS A 3 47.22 39.87 54.98
CA LYS A 3 45.93 39.24 54.77
C LYS A 3 45.99 38.29 53.56
N ARG A 4 45.78 37.01 53.82
CA ARG A 4 45.70 35.93 52.83
C ARG A 4 44.26 35.87 52.27
N PHE A 5 44.10 36.19 50.98
CA PHE A 5 42.82 36.01 50.26
C PHE A 5 42.71 34.56 49.81
N ILE A 6 41.68 33.85 50.34
CA ILE A 6 41.30 32.51 49.89
C ILE A 6 40.38 32.70 48.67
N LYS A 7 40.85 32.28 47.50
CA LYS A 7 40.00 32.23 46.29
C LYS A 7 39.18 30.94 46.29
N PHE A 8 37.85 31.09 46.50
CA PHE A 8 36.89 30.04 46.37
C PHE A 8 36.66 29.78 44.86
N LYS A 9 37.11 28.62 44.32
CA LYS A 9 36.77 28.16 43.00
C LYS A 9 35.40 27.47 43.05
N ILE A 10 34.33 28.11 42.53
CA ILE A 10 33.03 27.46 42.31
C ILE A 10 33.17 26.57 41.10
N LEU A 11 33.15 25.25 41.33
CA LEU A 11 33.13 24.22 40.28
C LEU A 11 31.63 24.04 39.88
N LEU A 12 31.22 24.65 38.77
CA LEU A 12 29.93 24.41 38.17
C LEU A 12 29.90 23.00 37.54
N PHE A 13 29.21 22.08 38.22
CA PHE A 13 28.92 20.75 37.70
C PHE A 13 27.76 20.86 36.70
N TYR A 14 28.05 20.84 35.42
CA TYR A 14 27.05 20.69 34.37
C TYR A 14 26.52 19.25 34.39
N ILE A 15 25.37 19.04 35.03
CA ILE A 15 24.63 17.75 34.88
C ILE A 15 23.99 17.77 33.51
N PHE A 16 24.64 17.06 32.55
CA PHE A 16 24.05 16.72 31.26
C PHE A 16 22.94 15.68 31.55
N LEU A 17 21.69 16.12 31.63
CA LEU A 17 20.52 15.23 31.62
C LEU A 17 20.47 14.53 30.27
N LEU A 18 21.05 13.33 30.21
CA LEU A 18 20.80 12.36 29.16
C LEU A 18 19.34 11.94 29.27
N CYS A 19 18.44 12.65 28.58
CA CYS A 19 17.11 12.12 28.29
C CYS A 19 17.30 10.87 27.43
N PRO A 20 16.96 9.65 27.87
CA PRO A 20 16.90 8.53 26.98
C PRO A 20 15.85 8.84 25.92
N ASN A 21 16.26 8.94 24.66
CA ASN A 21 15.33 8.83 23.54
C ASN A 21 14.73 7.43 23.66
N ILE A 22 13.57 7.33 24.29
CA ILE A 22 12.72 6.14 24.23
C ILE A 22 12.20 6.14 22.79
N GLY A 23 12.94 5.46 21.92
CA GLY A 23 12.48 5.18 20.57
C GLY A 23 11.12 4.50 20.68
N GLN A 24 10.06 5.21 20.29
CA GLN A 24 8.72 4.66 20.26
C GLN A 24 8.77 3.48 19.29
N ALA A 25 8.53 2.26 19.79
CA ALA A 25 8.51 1.08 18.95
C ALA A 25 7.40 1.29 17.90
N GLN A 26 7.80 1.39 16.63
CA GLN A 26 6.84 1.55 15.54
C GLN A 26 5.97 0.30 15.49
N ASN A 27 4.67 0.47 15.51
CA ASN A 27 3.71 -0.64 15.38
C ASN A 27 3.44 -0.85 13.89
N ILE A 28 4.32 -1.64 13.26
CA ILE A 28 4.31 -1.89 11.81
C ILE A 28 3.38 -3.05 11.47
N LYS A 29 2.52 -2.84 10.49
CA LYS A 29 1.67 -3.87 9.90
C LYS A 29 1.81 -3.93 8.38
N THR A 30 1.20 -4.96 7.78
CA THR A 30 1.14 -5.13 6.33
C THR A 30 -0.30 -5.25 5.87
N ALA A 31 -0.59 -4.71 4.67
CA ALA A 31 -1.84 -4.90 3.95
C ALA A 31 -1.55 -5.31 2.50
N TYR A 32 -2.51 -5.95 1.83
CA TYR A 32 -2.34 -6.47 0.48
C TYR A 32 -3.57 -6.15 -0.37
N PHE A 33 -3.35 -5.50 -1.54
CA PHE A 33 -4.42 -5.17 -2.47
C PHE A 33 -4.00 -5.44 -3.92
N ALA A 34 -4.93 -5.94 -4.72
CA ALA A 34 -4.83 -6.05 -6.17
C ALA A 34 -5.79 -5.04 -6.81
N GLY A 35 -5.29 -4.16 -7.66
CA GLY A 35 -6.07 -3.09 -8.28
C GLY A 35 -5.75 -2.88 -9.77
N GLY A 36 -5.52 -3.98 -10.51
CA GLY A 36 -4.98 -3.95 -11.87
C GLY A 36 -3.47 -3.79 -11.84
N CYS A 37 -2.91 -2.97 -12.73
CA CYS A 37 -1.48 -2.72 -12.78
C CYS A 37 -0.90 -2.29 -11.42
N PHE A 38 0.00 -3.08 -10.89
CA PHE A 38 0.63 -2.84 -9.58
C PHE A 38 1.47 -1.55 -9.55
N TRP A 39 2.07 -1.09 -10.65
CA TRP A 39 2.78 0.21 -10.70
C TRP A 39 1.87 1.39 -10.32
N CYS A 40 0.59 1.34 -10.76
CA CYS A 40 -0.38 2.38 -10.43
C CYS A 40 -0.84 2.30 -8.97
N MET A 41 -0.94 1.09 -8.43
CA MET A 41 -1.28 0.89 -7.03
C MET A 41 -0.12 1.29 -6.12
N GLU A 42 1.10 0.92 -6.47
CA GLU A 42 2.35 1.33 -5.80
C GLU A 42 2.41 2.85 -5.68
N GLU A 43 2.35 3.60 -6.80
CA GLU A 43 2.31 5.07 -6.79
C GLU A 43 1.20 5.64 -5.89
N SER A 44 0.04 4.98 -5.84
CA SER A 44 -1.10 5.50 -5.08
C SER A 44 -0.93 5.32 -3.58
N PHE A 45 -0.30 4.24 -3.14
CA PHE A 45 -0.09 3.96 -1.72
C PHE A 45 1.17 4.62 -1.16
N ASP A 46 2.23 4.77 -1.96
CA ASP A 46 3.45 5.48 -1.53
C ASP A 46 3.20 6.94 -1.16
N LYS A 47 2.12 7.53 -1.67
CA LYS A 47 1.71 8.90 -1.35
C LYS A 47 0.90 9.02 -0.06
N VAL A 48 0.62 7.93 0.63
CA VAL A 48 -0.17 7.92 1.86
C VAL A 48 0.74 8.12 3.06
N ASP A 49 0.55 9.19 3.81
CA ASP A 49 1.30 9.45 5.03
C ASP A 49 1.14 8.29 6.02
N GLY A 50 2.26 7.76 6.50
CA GLY A 50 2.29 6.60 7.39
C GLY A 50 2.52 5.26 6.68
N VAL A 51 2.46 5.21 5.34
CA VAL A 51 3.01 4.11 4.55
C VAL A 51 4.53 4.25 4.56
N LEU A 52 5.22 3.15 4.79
CA LEU A 52 6.69 3.10 4.91
C LEU A 52 7.33 2.51 3.66
N GLU A 53 6.64 1.56 3.03
CA GLU A 53 7.13 0.87 1.83
C GLU A 53 5.95 0.21 1.11
N VAL A 54 5.99 0.23 -0.21
CA VAL A 54 5.06 -0.51 -1.07
C VAL A 54 5.86 -1.39 -2.01
N ILE A 55 5.53 -2.68 -2.05
CA ILE A 55 6.25 -3.68 -2.83
C ILE A 55 5.30 -4.30 -3.83
N SER A 56 5.61 -4.21 -5.12
CA SER A 56 4.88 -4.87 -6.20
C SER A 56 5.15 -6.37 -6.23
N GLY A 57 4.13 -7.19 -6.47
CA GLY A 57 4.27 -8.64 -6.49
C GLY A 57 3.02 -9.40 -6.89
N TYR A 58 2.96 -10.66 -6.49
CA TYR A 58 1.93 -11.62 -6.88
C TYR A 58 1.36 -12.35 -5.67
N SER A 59 0.04 -12.54 -5.66
CA SER A 59 -0.65 -13.30 -4.60
C SER A 59 -1.96 -13.91 -5.10
N GLY A 60 -2.51 -14.85 -4.32
CA GLY A 60 -3.83 -15.45 -4.55
C GLY A 60 -3.87 -16.63 -5.51
N GLY A 61 -2.75 -16.99 -6.13
CA GLY A 61 -2.61 -18.14 -7.01
C GLY A 61 -1.93 -19.34 -6.36
N THR A 62 -1.66 -20.37 -7.17
CA THR A 62 -1.10 -21.65 -6.69
C THR A 62 0.34 -21.90 -7.14
N THR A 63 0.80 -21.24 -8.19
CA THR A 63 2.17 -21.37 -8.70
C THR A 63 3.17 -20.81 -7.70
N LYS A 64 4.22 -21.58 -7.40
CA LYS A 64 5.30 -21.14 -6.50
C LYS A 64 6.33 -20.32 -7.29
N ASN A 65 6.76 -19.20 -6.71
CA ASN A 65 7.75 -18.28 -7.29
C ASN A 65 7.44 -17.97 -8.78
N PRO A 66 6.22 -17.47 -9.08
CA PRO A 66 5.82 -17.21 -10.45
C PRO A 66 6.63 -16.02 -11.00
N THR A 67 6.89 -16.05 -12.29
CA THR A 67 7.43 -14.91 -13.04
C THR A 67 6.30 -14.03 -13.57
N TYR A 68 6.60 -12.78 -13.89
CA TYR A 68 5.65 -11.83 -14.50
C TYR A 68 4.97 -12.44 -15.73
N LYS A 69 5.75 -13.08 -16.61
CA LYS A 69 5.22 -13.71 -17.81
C LYS A 69 4.22 -14.82 -17.51
N GLU A 70 4.47 -15.64 -16.49
CA GLU A 70 3.56 -16.71 -16.09
C GLU A 70 2.27 -16.14 -15.49
N VAL A 71 2.35 -15.05 -14.71
CA VAL A 71 1.17 -14.40 -14.11
C VAL A 71 0.30 -13.75 -15.18
N THR A 72 0.89 -13.04 -16.12
CA THR A 72 0.15 -12.26 -17.13
C THR A 72 -0.38 -13.09 -18.29
N TYR A 73 0.35 -14.11 -18.72
CA TYR A 73 0.01 -14.93 -19.90
C TYR A 73 -0.31 -16.39 -19.58
N GLY A 74 -0.01 -16.84 -18.37
CA GLY A 74 -0.25 -18.21 -17.93
C GLY A 74 -1.55 -18.36 -17.14
N ASN A 75 -1.67 -19.51 -16.48
CA ASN A 75 -2.82 -19.85 -15.63
C ASN A 75 -2.37 -20.10 -14.18
N THR A 76 -1.64 -19.15 -13.60
CA THR A 76 -1.08 -19.28 -12.24
C THR A 76 -2.12 -19.07 -11.15
N GLY A 77 -3.24 -18.40 -11.49
CA GLY A 77 -4.24 -17.93 -10.53
C GLY A 77 -3.81 -16.74 -9.67
N HIS A 78 -2.61 -16.20 -9.90
CA HIS A 78 -2.13 -15.01 -9.21
C HIS A 78 -2.72 -13.72 -9.79
N PHE A 79 -2.82 -12.72 -8.91
CA PHE A 79 -3.11 -11.33 -9.25
C PHE A 79 -1.83 -10.51 -9.15
N GLU A 80 -1.77 -9.39 -9.86
CA GLU A 80 -0.82 -8.32 -9.55
C GLU A 80 -1.27 -7.64 -8.25
N VAL A 81 -0.41 -7.65 -7.25
CA VAL A 81 -0.71 -7.24 -5.87
C VAL A 81 0.36 -6.28 -5.38
N VAL A 82 -0.02 -5.32 -4.58
CA VAL A 82 0.91 -4.53 -3.78
C VAL A 82 0.86 -4.97 -2.32
N LYS A 83 2.04 -5.15 -1.71
CA LYS A 83 2.25 -5.31 -0.27
C LYS A 83 2.57 -3.95 0.30
N ILE A 84 1.80 -3.48 1.25
CA ILE A 84 1.92 -2.17 1.88
C ILE A 84 2.41 -2.37 3.31
N ILE A 85 3.56 -1.83 3.64
CA ILE A 85 4.12 -1.80 4.99
C ILE A 85 3.82 -0.43 5.59
N TYR A 86 3.13 -0.38 6.72
CA TYR A 86 2.64 0.88 7.26
C TYR A 86 2.71 0.95 8.79
N ASP A 87 2.84 2.17 9.31
CA ASP A 87 2.82 2.49 10.74
C ASP A 87 1.38 2.74 11.18
N VAL A 88 0.84 1.85 12.02
CA VAL A 88 -0.57 1.94 12.46
C VAL A 88 -0.85 3.14 13.36
N GLU A 89 0.20 3.76 13.92
CA GLU A 89 0.05 5.00 14.70
C GLU A 89 -0.15 6.22 13.79
N LYS A 90 0.15 6.10 12.49
CA LYS A 90 0.03 7.18 11.50
C LYS A 90 -1.11 6.97 10.53
N VAL A 91 -1.32 5.74 10.08
CA VAL A 91 -2.36 5.41 9.10
C VAL A 91 -3.12 4.15 9.50
N SER A 92 -4.44 4.18 9.38
CA SER A 92 -5.30 3.03 9.68
C SER A 92 -5.47 2.11 8.47
N TYR A 93 -5.76 0.83 8.70
CA TYR A 93 -6.17 -0.09 7.63
C TYR A 93 -7.38 0.45 6.84
N LYS A 94 -8.32 1.11 7.53
CA LYS A 94 -9.48 1.74 6.86
C LYS A 94 -9.05 2.81 5.87
N THR A 95 -8.09 3.65 6.21
CA THR A 95 -7.54 4.67 5.30
C THR A 95 -6.90 4.03 4.06
N LEU A 96 -6.16 2.94 4.24
CA LEU A 96 -5.60 2.18 3.11
C LEU A 96 -6.70 1.56 2.24
N LEU A 97 -7.75 1.03 2.86
CA LEU A 97 -8.90 0.48 2.15
C LEU A 97 -9.67 1.57 1.38
N ASP A 98 -9.84 2.75 1.95
CA ASP A 98 -10.45 3.89 1.26
C ASP A 98 -9.58 4.33 0.07
N THR A 99 -8.25 4.36 0.23
CA THR A 99 -7.29 4.61 -0.85
C THR A 99 -7.39 3.56 -1.95
N PHE A 100 -7.52 2.29 -1.59
CA PHE A 100 -7.73 1.20 -2.55
C PHE A 100 -8.98 1.43 -3.41
N TRP A 101 -10.14 1.70 -2.77
CA TRP A 101 -11.40 1.86 -3.49
C TRP A 101 -11.37 2.98 -4.51
N VAL A 102 -10.88 4.17 -4.14
CA VAL A 102 -10.84 5.33 -5.06
C VAL A 102 -9.84 5.18 -6.20
N ASN A 103 -8.98 4.17 -6.14
CA ASN A 103 -7.99 3.86 -7.16
C ASN A 103 -8.35 2.69 -8.07
N ILE A 104 -9.57 2.13 -7.97
CA ILE A 104 -10.04 1.05 -8.83
C ILE A 104 -11.41 1.35 -9.44
N ASP A 105 -11.77 0.61 -10.50
CA ASP A 105 -13.15 0.40 -10.92
C ASP A 105 -13.67 -0.86 -10.22
N PRO A 106 -14.47 -0.74 -9.15
CA PRO A 106 -14.96 -1.89 -8.40
C PRO A 106 -16.02 -2.70 -9.16
N PHE A 107 -16.39 -2.28 -10.36
CA PHE A 107 -17.44 -2.87 -11.20
C PHE A 107 -16.90 -3.55 -12.47
N ASP A 108 -15.57 -3.55 -12.68
CA ASP A 108 -14.94 -4.20 -13.85
C ASP A 108 -14.49 -5.63 -13.49
N GLU A 109 -15.30 -6.61 -13.90
CA GLU A 109 -15.03 -8.04 -13.68
C GLU A 109 -13.93 -8.62 -14.58
N LYS A 110 -13.52 -7.89 -15.62
CA LYS A 110 -12.56 -8.39 -16.63
C LYS A 110 -11.13 -7.93 -16.41
N GLY A 111 -10.90 -7.06 -15.43
CA GLY A 111 -9.60 -6.47 -15.12
C GLY A 111 -9.74 -5.07 -14.58
N GLN A 112 -8.83 -4.17 -14.96
CA GLN A 112 -8.91 -2.76 -14.58
C GLN A 112 -8.50 -1.89 -15.77
N PHE A 113 -9.35 -0.95 -16.16
CA PHE A 113 -9.10 0.02 -17.24
C PHE A 113 -8.69 -0.66 -18.56
N CYS A 114 -7.46 -0.43 -19.06
CA CYS A 114 -6.95 -1.08 -20.27
C CYS A 114 -6.39 -2.48 -20.02
N ASP A 115 -6.05 -2.81 -18.77
CA ASP A 115 -5.47 -4.11 -18.43
C ASP A 115 -6.59 -5.13 -18.24
N LYS A 116 -6.67 -6.10 -19.14
CA LYS A 116 -7.68 -7.14 -19.13
C LYS A 116 -7.04 -8.50 -18.90
N GLY A 117 -7.73 -9.31 -18.13
CA GLY A 117 -7.27 -10.64 -17.75
C GLY A 117 -7.43 -10.89 -16.26
N TYR A 118 -7.25 -12.16 -15.88
CA TYR A 118 -7.47 -12.60 -14.50
C TYR A 118 -6.53 -11.90 -13.51
N SER A 119 -5.25 -11.77 -13.86
CA SER A 119 -4.22 -11.14 -13.01
C SER A 119 -4.47 -9.66 -12.69
N TYR A 120 -5.29 -8.99 -13.49
CA TYR A 120 -5.62 -7.56 -13.32
C TYR A 120 -6.95 -7.30 -12.63
N ARG A 121 -7.64 -8.34 -12.14
CA ARG A 121 -8.88 -8.16 -11.37
C ARG A 121 -8.57 -7.59 -9.99
N SER A 122 -9.54 -6.88 -9.42
CA SER A 122 -9.40 -6.28 -8.09
C SER A 122 -9.65 -7.28 -6.98
N VAL A 123 -8.80 -7.23 -5.94
CA VAL A 123 -8.90 -8.05 -4.73
C VAL A 123 -8.52 -7.24 -3.51
N ALA A 124 -9.34 -7.28 -2.47
CA ALA A 124 -8.95 -6.87 -1.13
C ALA A 124 -8.61 -8.14 -0.33
N PHE A 125 -7.35 -8.28 0.08
CA PHE A 125 -6.94 -9.37 0.94
C PHE A 125 -7.08 -8.98 2.41
N TYR A 126 -7.45 -9.94 3.27
CA TYR A 126 -7.47 -9.75 4.71
C TYR A 126 -6.58 -10.77 5.41
N ILE A 127 -5.91 -10.35 6.47
CA ILE A 127 -5.12 -11.19 7.36
C ILE A 127 -5.97 -11.57 8.59
N MET A 128 -6.70 -10.60 9.13
CA MET A 128 -7.53 -10.73 10.33
C MET A 128 -9.03 -10.56 10.00
N ASP A 129 -9.89 -11.15 10.79
CA ASP A 129 -11.35 -11.03 10.58
C ASP A 129 -11.84 -9.59 10.75
N THR A 130 -11.20 -8.78 11.58
CA THR A 130 -11.49 -7.33 11.69
C THR A 130 -11.26 -6.57 10.38
N GLU A 131 -10.25 -6.94 9.59
CA GLU A 131 -10.02 -6.37 8.26
C GLU A 131 -11.11 -6.84 7.28
N LYS A 132 -11.49 -8.12 7.34
CA LYS A 132 -12.59 -8.67 6.55
C LYS A 132 -13.90 -7.93 6.80
N ASP A 133 -14.20 -7.61 8.07
CA ASP A 133 -15.40 -6.87 8.43
C ASP A 133 -15.35 -5.44 7.88
N LEU A 134 -14.21 -4.76 7.95
CA LEU A 134 -14.01 -3.43 7.35
C LEU A 134 -14.23 -3.48 5.82
N ILE A 135 -13.66 -4.48 5.13
CA ILE A 135 -13.85 -4.66 3.69
C ILE A 135 -15.34 -4.86 3.37
N ASN A 136 -16.01 -5.78 4.06
CA ASN A 136 -17.42 -6.09 3.81
C ASN A 136 -18.31 -4.87 4.06
N ASN A 137 -18.07 -4.11 5.13
CA ASN A 137 -18.83 -2.90 5.43
C ASN A 137 -18.63 -1.84 4.33
N SER A 138 -17.39 -1.63 3.88
CA SER A 138 -17.11 -0.69 2.79
C SER A 138 -17.76 -1.10 1.46
N ILE A 139 -17.83 -2.40 1.17
CA ILE A 139 -18.56 -2.94 0.01
C ILE A 139 -20.02 -2.55 0.08
N LEU A 140 -20.68 -2.78 1.22
CA LEU A 140 -22.10 -2.44 1.41
C LEU A 140 -22.37 -0.94 1.23
N GLU A 141 -21.47 -0.09 1.74
CA GLU A 141 -21.55 1.36 1.59
C GLU A 141 -21.43 1.78 0.11
N ILE A 142 -20.47 1.22 -0.63
CA ILE A 142 -20.26 1.54 -2.04
C ILE A 142 -21.39 0.99 -2.90
N GLU A 143 -21.84 -0.24 -2.67
CA GLU A 143 -23.00 -0.82 -3.38
C GLU A 143 -24.27 0.02 -3.18
N LYS A 144 -24.49 0.50 -1.96
CA LYS A 144 -25.61 1.40 -1.64
C LYS A 144 -25.47 2.76 -2.35
N LYS A 145 -24.25 3.35 -2.33
CA LYS A 145 -23.96 4.63 -2.98
C LYS A 145 -24.24 4.59 -4.49
N PHE A 146 -23.82 3.52 -5.15
CA PHE A 146 -23.90 3.39 -6.62
C PHE A 146 -25.11 2.59 -7.10
N ASN A 147 -25.89 2.00 -6.20
CA ASN A 147 -26.94 1.04 -6.52
C ASN A 147 -26.47 -0.05 -7.52
N LYS A 148 -25.26 -0.56 -7.29
CA LYS A 148 -24.60 -1.52 -8.17
C LYS A 148 -23.74 -2.49 -7.37
N LYS A 149 -23.72 -3.76 -7.77
CA LYS A 149 -22.92 -4.80 -7.14
C LYS A 149 -21.44 -4.65 -7.47
N ILE A 150 -20.60 -4.80 -6.45
CA ILE A 150 -19.15 -4.84 -6.57
C ILE A 150 -18.71 -6.23 -7.02
N VAL A 151 -17.71 -6.27 -7.90
CA VAL A 151 -17.09 -7.52 -8.40
C VAL A 151 -15.69 -7.76 -7.84
N THR A 152 -15.19 -6.87 -6.99
CA THR A 152 -13.91 -7.02 -6.29
C THR A 152 -13.95 -8.24 -5.37
N TYR A 153 -12.94 -9.09 -5.47
CA TYR A 153 -12.82 -10.26 -4.60
C TYR A 153 -12.42 -9.87 -3.18
N VAL A 154 -12.95 -10.59 -2.19
CA VAL A 154 -12.50 -10.55 -0.80
C VAL A 154 -11.85 -11.90 -0.49
N ARG A 155 -10.55 -11.94 -0.22
CA ARG A 155 -9.81 -13.18 -0.01
C ARG A 155 -8.98 -13.13 1.25
N LYS A 156 -8.89 -14.27 1.96
CA LYS A 156 -7.91 -14.42 3.01
C LYS A 156 -6.51 -14.41 2.39
N PHE A 157 -5.60 -13.62 2.96
CA PHE A 157 -4.20 -13.62 2.55
C PHE A 157 -3.53 -14.96 2.92
N ASP A 158 -2.72 -15.48 2.00
CA ASP A 158 -1.93 -16.70 2.22
C ASP A 158 -0.45 -16.38 2.00
N LYS A 159 -0.05 -16.09 0.77
CA LYS A 159 1.34 -15.91 0.42
C LYS A 159 1.53 -14.80 -0.61
N PHE A 160 2.63 -14.09 -0.49
CA PHE A 160 3.09 -13.07 -1.43
C PHE A 160 4.41 -13.48 -2.06
N TYR A 161 4.54 -13.24 -3.34
CA TYR A 161 5.79 -13.37 -4.09
C TYR A 161 6.12 -12.00 -4.66
N GLU A 162 7.28 -11.47 -4.29
CA GLU A 162 7.78 -10.20 -4.80
C GLU A 162 8.00 -10.28 -6.30
N ALA A 163 7.61 -9.24 -7.03
CA ALA A 163 7.87 -9.14 -8.47
C ALA A 163 9.33 -8.79 -8.71
N GLU A 164 9.76 -9.00 -9.93
CA GLU A 164 11.14 -8.76 -10.37
C GLU A 164 11.54 -7.28 -10.15
N ASP A 165 12.81 -7.03 -9.86
CA ASP A 165 13.36 -5.70 -9.48
C ASP A 165 12.99 -4.57 -10.46
N TYR A 166 12.86 -4.89 -11.76
CA TYR A 166 12.49 -3.90 -12.77
C TYR A 166 11.03 -3.43 -12.67
N HIS A 167 10.20 -4.08 -11.84
CA HIS A 167 8.84 -3.67 -11.56
C HIS A 167 8.73 -2.76 -10.31
N GLN A 168 9.70 -2.85 -9.40
CA GLN A 168 9.70 -2.04 -8.18
C GLN A 168 9.99 -0.58 -8.50
N ASP A 169 9.18 0.34 -7.94
CA ASP A 169 9.28 1.80 -8.14
C ASP A 169 9.25 2.20 -9.64
N TYR A 170 8.57 1.40 -10.48
CA TYR A 170 8.56 1.66 -11.92
C TYR A 170 8.02 3.05 -12.25
N TYR A 171 7.08 3.55 -11.47
CA TYR A 171 6.48 4.88 -11.63
C TYR A 171 7.51 6.01 -11.44
N GLU A 172 8.60 5.77 -10.69
CA GLU A 172 9.74 6.70 -10.54
C GLU A 172 10.87 6.38 -11.52
N LYS A 173 11.32 5.12 -11.53
CA LYS A 173 12.47 4.67 -12.34
C LYS A 173 12.25 4.82 -13.85
N SER A 174 11.01 4.67 -14.30
CA SER A 174 10.59 4.78 -15.71
C SER A 174 9.47 5.81 -15.91
N PHE A 175 9.58 6.95 -15.26
CA PHE A 175 8.52 7.97 -15.14
C PHE A 175 7.83 8.32 -16.48
N VAL A 176 8.58 8.56 -17.54
CA VAL A 176 8.01 8.95 -18.85
C VAL A 176 7.18 7.80 -19.45
N ASN A 177 7.68 6.58 -19.40
CA ASN A 177 6.97 5.40 -19.91
C ASN A 177 5.73 5.11 -19.06
N TYR A 178 5.86 5.23 -17.74
CA TYR A 178 4.75 5.08 -16.81
C TYR A 178 3.64 6.11 -17.07
N LEU A 179 3.97 7.38 -17.25
CA LEU A 179 2.98 8.42 -17.55
C LEU A 179 2.26 8.16 -18.89
N ARG A 180 2.98 7.74 -19.92
CA ARG A 180 2.39 7.36 -21.22
C ARG A 180 1.39 6.23 -21.05
N TYR A 181 1.79 5.18 -20.33
CA TYR A 181 0.93 4.05 -20.01
C TYR A 181 -0.30 4.49 -19.20
N LYS A 182 -0.14 5.16 -18.07
CA LYS A 182 -1.22 5.58 -17.17
C LYS A 182 -2.26 6.45 -17.88
N ASN A 183 -1.80 7.41 -18.70
CA ASN A 183 -2.67 8.30 -19.46
C ASN A 183 -3.35 7.56 -20.63
N GLY A 184 -2.61 6.76 -21.38
CA GLY A 184 -3.12 5.97 -22.51
C GLY A 184 -4.13 4.92 -22.09
N CYS A 185 -3.98 4.35 -20.89
CA CYS A 185 -4.88 3.39 -20.29
C CYS A 185 -6.24 3.99 -19.87
N GLY A 186 -6.34 5.32 -19.80
CA GLY A 186 -7.57 6.01 -19.42
C GLY A 186 -7.94 5.89 -17.94
N ARG A 187 -7.04 5.38 -17.08
CA ARG A 187 -7.26 5.18 -15.65
C ARG A 187 -7.78 6.43 -14.96
N VAL A 188 -7.06 7.55 -15.11
CA VAL A 188 -7.41 8.83 -14.48
C VAL A 188 -8.81 9.31 -14.87
N LYS A 189 -9.15 9.23 -16.17
CA LYS A 189 -10.46 9.63 -16.68
C LYS A 189 -11.58 8.76 -16.13
N THR A 190 -11.38 7.46 -16.07
CA THR A 190 -12.36 6.50 -15.57
C THR A 190 -12.58 6.66 -14.08
N LEU A 191 -11.52 6.77 -13.27
CA LEU A 191 -11.62 6.99 -11.82
C LEU A 191 -12.39 8.29 -11.51
N LYS A 192 -12.06 9.38 -12.22
CA LYS A 192 -12.79 10.64 -12.06
C LYS A 192 -14.29 10.51 -12.40
N LYS A 193 -14.64 9.68 -13.37
CA LYS A 193 -16.05 9.44 -13.73
C LYS A 193 -16.79 8.61 -12.68
N ILE A 194 -16.10 7.69 -12.00
CA ILE A 194 -16.72 6.81 -11.01
C ILE A 194 -16.86 7.53 -9.67
N TRP A 195 -15.79 8.21 -9.20
CA TRP A 195 -15.69 8.65 -7.82
C TRP A 195 -16.04 10.12 -7.56
N ASN A 196 -16.06 10.97 -8.61
CA ASN A 196 -16.49 12.38 -8.56
C ASN A 196 -17.88 12.57 -9.20
#